data_2c99874d8fb2662272278d46c1a520b8
#
_entry.id   2c99874d8fb2662272278d46c1a520b8
#
_cell.length_a   1.000
_cell.length_b   1.000
_cell.length_c   1.000
_cell.angle_alpha   90.00
_cell.angle_beta   90.00
_cell.angle_gamma   90.00
#
_symmetry.space_group_name_H-M   'P 1'
#
loop_
_entity.id
_entity.type
_entity.pdbx_description
1 polymer ?
#
loop_
_entity_poly.entity_id
_entity_poly.type
_entity_poly.pdbx_seq_one_letter_code
_entity_poly.pdbx_strand_id
1 'polypeptide(L)'
;YRVSDGGRQLYVAADGKVLGYLEEDPASSGVPLLLGNFVSPVEIAKTLAYETESDGRICVDIFAALQDNELLEGVSEVDLRNPSELTVMIGDRFLVKLGDSLSLPEKLRMVAESIKRLDETQTGTLDASTVGRVIHKPGTVSPPSAPKEDEPLQNETPPDNEAQQDGL
;
A
#
# COMPACT_ATOMS: atom_id res chain seq x y z
N TYR A 1 8.24 0.98 11.97
CA TYR A 1 8.24 0.93 10.50
C TYR A 1 9.55 1.45 9.92
N ARG A 2 9.77 1.23 8.67
CA ARG A 2 10.93 1.75 7.92
C ARG A 2 10.47 2.62 6.76
N VAL A 3 11.30 3.58 6.38
CA VAL A 3 11.09 4.45 5.21
C VAL A 3 12.32 4.41 4.32
N SER A 4 12.16 4.78 3.05
CA SER A 4 13.27 4.90 2.11
C SER A 4 13.52 6.36 1.77
N ASP A 5 14.77 6.82 1.91
CA ASP A 5 15.23 8.15 1.52
C ASP A 5 16.56 8.06 0.79
N GLY A 6 16.64 8.56 -0.44
CA GLY A 6 17.84 8.51 -1.26
C GLY A 6 18.42 7.10 -1.49
N GLY A 7 17.56 6.06 -1.53
CA GLY A 7 17.96 4.66 -1.69
C GLY A 7 18.47 3.99 -0.41
N ARG A 8 18.44 4.70 0.72
CA ARG A 8 18.75 4.14 2.04
C ARG A 8 17.48 3.89 2.82
N GLN A 9 17.47 2.83 3.62
CA GLN A 9 16.37 2.52 4.51
C GLN A 9 16.67 3.04 5.91
N LEU A 10 15.67 3.64 6.55
CA LEU A 10 15.75 4.15 7.91
C LEU A 10 14.67 3.55 8.78
N TYR A 11 15.03 3.20 10.01
CA TYR A 11 14.06 2.83 11.03
C TYR A 11 13.37 4.05 11.61
N VAL A 12 12.06 3.96 11.78
CA VAL A 12 11.24 4.96 12.43
C VAL A 12 10.43 4.29 13.54
N ALA A 13 10.50 4.86 14.73
CA ALA A 13 9.74 4.41 15.89
C ALA A 13 8.24 4.71 15.72
N ALA A 14 7.41 4.16 16.61
CA ALA A 14 5.96 4.37 16.58
C ALA A 14 5.56 5.84 16.79
N ASP A 15 6.37 6.61 17.52
CA ASP A 15 6.20 8.05 17.74
C ASP A 15 6.69 8.92 16.57
N GLY A 16 7.14 8.31 15.49
CA GLY A 16 7.67 8.98 14.30
C GLY A 16 9.15 9.38 14.40
N LYS A 17 9.87 9.05 15.49
CA LYS A 17 11.28 9.38 15.63
C LYS A 17 12.14 8.50 14.72
N VAL A 18 13.00 9.12 13.93
CA VAL A 18 13.97 8.42 13.06
C VAL A 18 15.13 7.92 13.91
N LEU A 19 15.31 6.61 13.97
CA LEU A 19 16.28 5.96 14.87
C LEU A 19 17.66 5.79 14.23
N GLY A 20 17.73 5.52 12.94
CA GLY A 20 18.98 5.27 12.23
C GLY A 20 18.79 4.51 10.93
N TYR A 21 19.89 4.19 10.30
CA TYR A 21 19.88 3.39 9.06
C TYR A 21 19.66 1.91 9.37
N LEU A 22 18.96 1.24 8.46
CA LEU A 22 18.83 -0.20 8.44
C LEU A 22 20.07 -0.80 7.75
N GLU A 23 20.88 -1.55 8.49
CA GLU A 23 22.11 -2.19 7.99
C GLU A 23 21.83 -3.63 7.48
N GLU A 24 20.70 -4.22 7.86
CA GLU A 24 20.30 -5.56 7.47
C GLU A 24 19.49 -5.57 6.17
N ASP A 25 19.33 -6.76 5.57
CA ASP A 25 18.43 -6.92 4.43
C ASP A 25 17.00 -6.50 4.81
N PRO A 26 16.45 -5.51 4.11
CA PRO A 26 15.10 -5.02 4.39
C PRO A 26 14.01 -6.10 4.38
N ALA A 27 14.17 -7.14 3.57
CA ALA A 27 13.21 -8.23 3.47
C ALA A 27 13.21 -9.14 4.70
N SER A 28 14.35 -9.23 5.43
CA SER A 28 14.49 -10.09 6.62
C SER A 28 14.16 -9.36 7.92
N SER A 29 14.00 -8.05 7.90
CA SER A 29 13.83 -7.24 9.12
C SER A 29 12.48 -7.44 9.83
N GLY A 30 11.46 -7.96 9.14
CA GLY A 30 10.09 -8.05 9.67
C GLY A 30 9.43 -6.69 9.96
N VAL A 31 10.07 -5.59 9.55
CA VAL A 31 9.59 -4.22 9.80
C VAL A 31 8.88 -3.71 8.55
N PRO A 32 7.60 -3.29 8.63
CA PRO A 32 6.84 -2.83 7.47
C PRO A 32 7.48 -1.62 6.79
N LEU A 33 7.52 -1.63 5.47
CA LEU A 33 7.91 -0.47 4.66
C LEU A 33 6.74 0.51 4.57
N LEU A 34 7.00 1.76 4.92
CA LEU A 34 6.06 2.86 4.72
C LEU A 34 6.46 3.64 3.47
N LEU A 35 5.55 3.69 2.51
CA LEU A 35 5.61 4.55 1.33
C LEU A 35 4.74 5.78 1.58
N GLY A 36 5.33 6.95 1.57
CA GLY A 36 4.63 8.21 1.88
C GLY A 36 5.34 9.41 1.30
N ASN A 37 4.71 10.57 1.44
CA ASN A 37 5.25 11.86 1.01
C ASN A 37 5.99 12.50 2.19
N PHE A 38 7.30 12.25 2.27
CA PHE A 38 8.15 12.74 3.35
C PHE A 38 8.99 13.91 2.89
N VAL A 39 9.26 14.83 3.80
CA VAL A 39 10.24 15.89 3.57
C VAL A 39 11.65 15.28 3.56
N SER A 40 12.34 15.40 2.45
CA SER A 40 13.71 14.92 2.26
C SER A 40 14.73 16.08 2.46
N PRO A 41 15.92 15.83 3.01
CA PRO A 41 16.40 14.55 3.52
C PRO A 41 15.79 14.18 4.87
N VAL A 42 15.61 12.88 5.12
CA VAL A 42 15.17 12.37 6.42
C VAL A 42 16.34 12.39 7.41
N GLU A 43 16.16 13.11 8.52
CA GLU A 43 17.22 13.32 9.50
C GLU A 43 17.12 12.37 10.69
N ILE A 44 18.22 11.69 11.02
CA ILE A 44 18.31 10.81 12.21
C ILE A 44 18.12 11.62 13.50
N ALA A 45 17.50 11.02 14.49
CA ALA A 45 17.14 11.58 15.79
C ALA A 45 16.10 12.71 15.78
N LYS A 46 15.56 13.05 14.58
CA LYS A 46 14.41 13.95 14.44
C LYS A 46 13.14 13.16 14.22
N THR A 47 12.01 13.83 14.38
CA THR A 47 10.70 13.29 13.99
C THR A 47 10.57 13.33 12.47
N LEU A 48 10.08 12.24 11.86
CA LEU A 48 9.80 12.15 10.44
C LEU A 48 8.80 13.25 10.06
N ALA A 49 9.21 14.10 9.13
CA ALA A 49 8.37 15.18 8.62
C ALA A 49 7.65 14.72 7.36
N TYR A 50 6.36 15.01 7.29
CA TYR A 50 5.51 14.76 6.13
C TYR A 50 5.31 16.05 5.35
N GLU A 51 5.06 15.95 4.04
CA GLU A 51 4.76 17.12 3.21
C GLU A 51 3.49 17.85 3.65
N THR A 52 2.52 17.10 4.19
CA THR A 52 1.30 17.67 4.78
C THR A 52 1.04 17.10 6.18
N GLU A 53 0.38 17.90 7.04
CA GLU A 53 -0.06 17.43 8.37
C GLU A 53 -1.07 16.27 8.26
N SER A 54 -1.85 16.23 7.19
CA SER A 54 -2.81 15.17 6.92
C SER A 54 -2.11 13.83 6.74
N ASP A 55 -1.00 13.78 6.00
CA ASP A 55 -0.25 12.55 5.75
C ASP A 55 0.29 11.95 7.05
N GLY A 56 0.84 12.81 7.93
CA GLY A 56 1.30 12.40 9.25
C GLY A 56 0.17 11.83 10.12
N ARG A 57 -1.00 12.45 10.08
CA ARG A 57 -2.18 11.97 10.83
C ARG A 57 -2.67 10.63 10.29
N ILE A 58 -2.79 10.48 8.96
CA ILE A 58 -3.17 9.22 8.32
C ILE A 58 -2.20 8.10 8.70
N CYS A 59 -0.90 8.39 8.76
CA CYS A 59 0.10 7.41 9.18
C CYS A 59 -0.16 6.92 10.60
N VAL A 60 -0.40 7.81 11.56
CA VAL A 60 -0.71 7.45 12.95
C VAL A 60 -1.99 6.62 13.02
N ASP A 61 -3.05 7.06 12.35
CA ASP A 61 -4.36 6.41 12.38
C ASP A 61 -4.32 4.99 11.78
N ILE A 62 -3.61 4.79 10.66
CA ILE A 62 -3.53 3.47 10.02
C ILE A 62 -2.71 2.49 10.84
N PHE A 63 -1.57 2.91 11.42
CA PHE A 63 -0.76 2.03 12.26
C PHE A 63 -1.47 1.68 13.57
N ALA A 64 -2.17 2.63 14.20
CA ALA A 64 -3.01 2.35 15.35
C ALA A 64 -4.13 1.33 15.03
N ALA A 65 -4.83 1.53 13.91
CA ALA A 65 -5.88 0.61 13.49
C ALA A 65 -5.37 -0.78 13.09
N LEU A 66 -4.16 -0.88 12.49
CA LEU A 66 -3.51 -2.16 12.23
C LEU A 66 -3.14 -2.90 13.52
N GLN A 67 -2.64 -2.17 14.52
CA GLN A 67 -2.29 -2.74 15.82
C GLN A 67 -3.52 -3.20 16.58
N ASP A 68 -4.57 -2.39 16.65
CA ASP A 68 -5.83 -2.70 17.34
C ASP A 68 -6.55 -3.93 16.77
N ASN A 69 -6.31 -4.23 15.50
CA ASN A 69 -6.89 -5.38 14.81
C ASN A 69 -5.93 -6.59 14.67
N GLU A 70 -4.80 -6.57 15.37
CA GLU A 70 -3.79 -7.65 15.36
C GLU A 70 -3.24 -7.98 13.94
N LEU A 71 -3.23 -7.01 13.03
CA LEU A 71 -2.75 -7.16 11.67
C LEU A 71 -1.29 -6.74 11.50
N LEU A 72 -0.78 -5.88 12.40
CA LEU A 72 0.50 -5.17 12.22
C LEU A 72 1.69 -6.12 12.04
N GLU A 73 1.73 -7.24 12.77
CA GLU A 73 2.83 -8.22 12.68
C GLU A 73 2.91 -8.89 11.28
N GLY A 74 1.79 -8.95 10.57
CA GLY A 74 1.72 -9.51 9.22
C GLY A 74 1.95 -8.49 8.10
N VAL A 75 2.05 -7.19 8.42
CA VAL A 75 2.18 -6.15 7.40
C VAL A 75 3.61 -6.08 6.86
N SER A 76 3.75 -6.13 5.55
CA SER A 76 5.04 -5.94 4.85
C SER A 76 5.20 -4.53 4.29
N GLU A 77 4.12 -3.92 3.79
CA GLU A 77 4.14 -2.56 3.24
C GLU A 77 2.84 -1.81 3.53
N VAL A 78 2.98 -0.49 3.71
CA VAL A 78 1.86 0.47 3.81
C VAL A 78 2.11 1.59 2.81
N ASP A 79 1.18 1.85 1.92
CA ASP A 79 1.28 2.92 0.92
C ASP A 79 0.30 4.05 1.22
N LEU A 80 0.84 5.21 1.56
CA LEU A 80 0.12 6.45 1.87
C LEU A 80 0.36 7.55 0.83
N ARG A 81 1.07 7.25 -0.28
CA ARG A 81 1.41 8.25 -1.30
C ARG A 81 0.18 8.91 -1.93
N ASN A 82 -0.92 8.18 -2.02
CA ASN A 82 -2.20 8.73 -2.45
C ASN A 82 -3.23 8.60 -1.30
N PRO A 83 -3.59 9.69 -0.61
CA PRO A 83 -4.54 9.66 0.50
C PRO A 83 -5.96 9.16 0.15
N SER A 84 -6.30 9.11 -1.14
CA SER A 84 -7.58 8.58 -1.64
C SER A 84 -7.51 7.10 -2.03
N GLU A 85 -6.32 6.51 -2.04
CA GLU A 85 -6.07 5.13 -2.48
C GLU A 85 -5.07 4.43 -1.56
N LEU A 86 -5.31 4.50 -0.26
CA LEU A 86 -4.47 3.86 0.75
C LEU A 86 -4.47 2.35 0.54
N THR A 87 -3.28 1.74 0.58
CA THR A 87 -3.14 0.30 0.47
C THR A 87 -2.20 -0.27 1.52
N VAL A 88 -2.44 -1.53 1.90
CA VAL A 88 -1.62 -2.28 2.84
C VAL A 88 -1.33 -3.66 2.26
N MET A 89 -0.07 -4.07 2.27
CA MET A 89 0.33 -5.42 1.92
C MET A 89 0.47 -6.26 3.19
N ILE A 90 -0.27 -7.36 3.27
CA ILE A 90 -0.22 -8.30 4.41
C ILE A 90 0.52 -9.56 3.95
N GLY A 91 1.74 -9.71 4.46
CA GLY A 91 2.68 -10.72 4.01
C GLY A 91 2.97 -10.59 2.52
N ASP A 92 2.93 -11.71 1.84
CA ASP A 92 2.95 -11.87 0.38
C ASP A 92 1.58 -12.31 -0.19
N ARG A 93 0.55 -12.34 0.69
CA ARG A 93 -0.73 -12.97 0.41
C ARG A 93 -1.83 -12.00 -0.02
N PHE A 94 -1.94 -10.86 0.66
CA PHE A 94 -3.06 -9.96 0.45
C PHE A 94 -2.65 -8.53 0.21
N LEU A 95 -3.09 -7.96 -0.93
CA LEU A 95 -3.10 -6.53 -1.15
C LEU A 95 -4.45 -5.97 -0.70
N VAL A 96 -4.45 -5.23 0.41
CA VAL A 96 -5.65 -4.60 0.98
C VAL A 96 -5.79 -3.20 0.41
N LYS A 97 -6.91 -2.92 -0.26
CA LYS A 97 -7.28 -1.59 -0.73
C LYS A 97 -8.24 -0.95 0.27
N LEU A 98 -7.80 0.10 0.94
CA LEU A 98 -8.59 0.82 1.93
C LEU A 98 -9.32 2.04 1.35
N GLY A 99 -8.90 2.51 0.15
CA GLY A 99 -9.40 3.77 -0.40
C GLY A 99 -8.94 4.96 0.43
N ASP A 100 -9.87 5.82 0.84
CA ASP A 100 -9.58 6.97 1.69
C ASP A 100 -9.34 6.61 3.16
N SER A 101 -8.95 7.62 3.95
CA SER A 101 -8.68 7.47 5.40
C SER A 101 -9.93 7.44 6.29
N LEU A 102 -11.13 7.50 5.72
CA LEU A 102 -12.37 7.48 6.50
C LEU A 102 -12.62 6.08 7.07
N SER A 103 -12.96 6.03 8.37
CA SER A 103 -13.32 4.78 9.07
C SER A 103 -12.26 3.67 8.98
N LEU A 104 -10.97 4.01 9.00
CA LEU A 104 -9.86 3.04 8.96
C LEU A 104 -10.00 1.91 10.01
N PRO A 105 -10.36 2.18 11.28
CA PRO A 105 -10.51 1.11 12.26
C PRO A 105 -11.58 0.07 11.87
N GLU A 106 -12.71 0.53 11.31
CA GLU A 106 -13.79 -0.37 10.89
C GLU A 106 -13.41 -1.16 9.63
N LYS A 107 -12.80 -0.49 8.63
CA LYS A 107 -12.31 -1.15 7.42
C LYS A 107 -11.31 -2.25 7.76
N LEU A 108 -10.33 -1.97 8.61
CA LEU A 108 -9.30 -2.93 9.01
C LEU A 108 -9.84 -4.05 9.90
N ARG A 109 -10.82 -3.78 10.77
CA ARG A 109 -11.53 -4.83 11.51
C ARG A 109 -12.20 -5.82 10.57
N MET A 110 -12.88 -5.32 9.54
CA MET A 110 -13.53 -6.19 8.55
C MET A 110 -12.53 -6.99 7.71
N VAL A 111 -11.37 -6.38 7.39
CA VAL A 111 -10.25 -7.09 6.73
C VAL A 111 -9.76 -8.23 7.61
N ALA A 112 -9.49 -7.99 8.90
CA ALA A 112 -9.06 -9.01 9.85
C ALA A 112 -10.04 -10.18 9.95
N GLU A 113 -11.35 -9.87 10.05
CA GLU A 113 -12.40 -10.89 10.07
C GLU A 113 -12.49 -11.67 8.74
N SER A 114 -12.25 -11.00 7.62
CA SER A 114 -12.24 -11.65 6.30
C SER A 114 -11.06 -12.60 6.15
N ILE A 115 -9.87 -12.17 6.56
CA ILE A 115 -8.65 -13.03 6.51
C ILE A 115 -8.82 -14.28 7.36
N LYS A 116 -9.45 -14.19 8.55
CA LYS A 116 -9.72 -15.34 9.42
C LYS A 116 -10.66 -16.39 8.79
N ARG A 117 -11.42 -16.02 7.78
CA ARG A 117 -12.35 -16.92 7.06
C ARG A 117 -11.75 -17.51 5.78
N LEU A 118 -10.63 -16.97 5.32
CA LEU A 118 -9.93 -17.44 4.12
C LEU A 118 -8.94 -18.53 4.48
N ASP A 119 -8.82 -19.54 3.60
CA ASP A 119 -7.84 -20.60 3.78
C ASP A 119 -6.41 -20.06 3.69
N GLU A 120 -5.48 -20.73 4.36
CA GLU A 120 -4.06 -20.30 4.41
C GLU A 120 -3.39 -20.21 3.03
N THR A 121 -3.89 -20.95 2.05
CA THR A 121 -3.38 -20.97 0.67
C THR A 121 -3.98 -19.89 -0.22
N GLN A 122 -5.05 -19.22 0.23
CA GLN A 122 -5.69 -18.16 -0.57
C GLN A 122 -4.87 -16.89 -0.56
N THR A 123 -4.76 -16.29 -1.73
CA THR A 123 -4.08 -15.01 -1.98
C THR A 123 -4.98 -14.11 -2.82
N GLY A 124 -4.66 -12.83 -2.88
CA GLY A 124 -5.39 -11.90 -3.75
C GLY A 124 -5.57 -10.51 -3.17
N THR A 125 -6.45 -9.75 -3.79
CA THR A 125 -6.79 -8.40 -3.34
C THR A 125 -8.02 -8.44 -2.44
N LEU A 126 -7.94 -7.75 -1.30
CA LEU A 126 -9.06 -7.47 -0.40
C LEU A 126 -9.46 -5.99 -0.58
N ASP A 127 -10.58 -5.75 -1.22
CA ASP A 127 -11.09 -4.40 -1.44
C ASP A 127 -12.05 -4.03 -0.30
N ALA A 128 -11.55 -3.20 0.62
CA ALA A 128 -12.26 -2.63 1.77
C ALA A 128 -12.47 -1.12 1.63
N SER A 129 -12.41 -0.57 0.41
CA SER A 129 -12.58 0.86 0.15
C SER A 129 -13.96 1.38 0.56
N THR A 130 -14.96 0.51 0.59
CA THR A 130 -16.32 0.84 1.04
C THR A 130 -16.55 0.29 2.45
N VAL A 131 -16.91 1.16 3.39
CA VAL A 131 -17.27 0.75 4.76
C VAL A 131 -18.41 -0.26 4.73
N GLY A 132 -18.32 -1.28 5.58
CA GLY A 132 -19.35 -2.32 5.68
C GLY A 132 -19.20 -3.46 4.69
N ARG A 133 -18.20 -3.46 3.81
CA ARG A 133 -17.99 -4.51 2.81
C ARG A 133 -16.51 -4.75 2.52
N VAL A 134 -16.12 -6.03 2.46
CA VAL A 134 -14.84 -6.47 1.91
C VAL A 134 -15.10 -7.42 0.73
N ILE A 135 -14.46 -7.16 -0.40
CA ILE A 135 -14.53 -8.01 -1.59
C ILE A 135 -13.18 -8.68 -1.78
N HIS A 136 -13.15 -10.01 -1.72
CA HIS A 136 -11.96 -10.78 -2.06
C HIS A 136 -11.94 -11.07 -3.56
N LYS A 137 -10.84 -10.68 -4.21
CA LYS A 137 -10.52 -11.01 -5.60
C LYS A 137 -9.30 -11.93 -5.59
N PRO A 138 -9.48 -13.25 -5.76
CA PRO A 138 -8.36 -14.18 -5.78
C PRO A 138 -7.37 -13.87 -6.91
N GLY A 139 -6.09 -14.10 -6.66
CA GLY A 139 -5.05 -13.88 -7.66
C GLY A 139 -3.68 -13.65 -7.03
N THR A 140 -2.68 -13.47 -7.87
CA THR A 140 -1.35 -13.05 -7.45
C THR A 140 -1.38 -11.56 -7.13
N VAL A 141 -0.68 -11.17 -6.08
CA VAL A 141 -0.53 -9.76 -5.68
C VAL A 141 0.93 -9.34 -5.78
N SER A 142 1.14 -8.07 -6.03
CA SER A 142 2.47 -7.45 -6.01
C SER A 142 2.47 -6.33 -4.97
N PRO A 143 3.57 -6.14 -4.24
CA PRO A 143 3.67 -5.08 -3.26
C PRO A 143 3.57 -3.69 -3.93
N PRO A 144 3.05 -2.68 -3.24
CA PRO A 144 2.93 -1.31 -3.75
C PRO A 144 4.25 -0.67 -4.19
N SER A 145 5.37 -1.12 -3.63
CA SER A 145 6.73 -0.69 -4.02
C SER A 145 7.23 -1.30 -5.32
N ALA A 146 6.59 -2.40 -5.80
CA ALA A 146 6.98 -3.01 -7.06
C ALA A 146 6.76 -2.04 -8.24
N PRO A 147 7.64 -2.07 -9.26
CA PRO A 147 7.37 -1.35 -10.50
C PRO A 147 6.02 -1.79 -11.07
N LYS A 148 5.16 -0.84 -11.43
CA LYS A 148 3.94 -1.18 -12.17
C LYS A 148 4.38 -1.73 -13.51
N GLU A 149 4.10 -3.00 -13.77
CA GLU A 149 4.18 -3.52 -15.13
C GLU A 149 3.18 -2.69 -15.95
N ASP A 150 3.66 -2.03 -17.01
CA ASP A 150 2.83 -1.27 -17.92
C ASP A 150 1.70 -2.19 -18.40
N GLU A 151 0.45 -1.79 -18.15
CA GLU A 151 -0.70 -2.46 -18.75
C GLU A 151 -0.45 -2.52 -20.26
N PRO A 152 -0.56 -3.71 -20.91
CA PRO A 152 -0.38 -3.79 -22.34
C PRO A 152 -1.39 -2.85 -23.01
N LEU A 153 -0.85 -1.87 -23.73
CA LEU A 153 -1.63 -0.96 -24.56
C LEU A 153 -2.64 -1.80 -25.37
N GLN A 154 -3.92 -1.64 -25.06
CA GLN A 154 -4.96 -2.21 -25.87
C GLN A 154 -4.77 -1.63 -27.28
N ASN A 155 -4.36 -2.51 -28.20
CA ASN A 155 -4.19 -2.22 -29.60
C ASN A 155 -5.53 -1.71 -30.12
N GLU A 156 -5.70 -0.40 -30.21
CA GLU A 156 -6.77 0.19 -30.98
C GLU A 156 -6.53 -0.19 -32.43
N THR A 157 -7.32 -1.11 -32.90
CA THR A 157 -7.42 -1.46 -34.32
C THR A 157 -7.83 -0.20 -35.11
N PRO A 158 -7.01 0.30 -36.02
CA PRO A 158 -7.42 1.45 -36.82
C PRO A 158 -8.65 1.06 -37.64
N PRO A 159 -9.61 1.97 -37.83
CA PRO A 159 -10.80 1.70 -38.68
C PRO A 159 -10.36 1.48 -40.13
N ASP A 160 -10.78 0.35 -40.69
CA ASP A 160 -10.65 0.05 -42.11
C ASP A 160 -11.26 1.19 -42.94
N ASN A 161 -10.40 1.90 -43.63
CA ASN A 161 -10.78 2.89 -44.60
C ASN A 161 -11.03 2.16 -45.93
N GLU A 162 -12.26 1.67 -46.10
CA GLU A 162 -12.72 1.21 -47.42
C GLU A 162 -12.77 2.41 -48.36
N ALA A 163 -11.72 2.55 -49.14
CA ALA A 163 -11.74 3.42 -50.31
C ALA A 163 -12.68 2.83 -51.39
N GLN A 164 -13.84 3.44 -51.54
CA GLN A 164 -14.66 3.27 -52.72
C GLN A 164 -13.89 3.76 -53.94
N GLN A 165 -13.53 2.84 -54.81
CA GLN A 165 -13.24 3.15 -56.19
C GLN A 165 -14.55 2.98 -57.00
N ASP A 166 -15.20 4.08 -57.26
CA ASP A 166 -16.11 4.17 -58.38
C ASP A 166 -15.35 4.64 -59.61
N GLY A 167 -15.48 3.87 -60.60
CA GLY A 167 -15.11 3.81 -61.91
C GLY A 167 -15.63 4.91 -62.82
N LEU A 168 -14.86 5.07 -63.84
CA LEU A 168 -15.27 5.26 -65.27
C LEU A 168 -13.98 5.23 -66.06
#